data_b8bf30a4bc803eaebe75495736a1458c
#
_entry.id   b8bf30a4bc803eaebe75495736a1458c
#
_cell.length_a   1.000
_cell.length_b   1.000
_cell.length_c   1.000
_cell.angle_alpha   90.00
_cell.angle_beta   90.00
_cell.angle_gamma   90.00
#
_symmetry.space_group_name_H-M   'P 1'
#
loop_
_entity.id
_entity.type
_entity.pdbx_description
1 polymer ?
#
loop_
_entity_poly.entity_id
_entity_poly.type
_entity_poly.pdbx_seq_one_letter_code
_entity_poly.pdbx_strand_id
1 'polypeptide(L)'
;SDCEGAGEMFQVTTLDLENPPRTEDGQIDYSKDFFGKKTSLTVSGQLNAENFAMAFGDVYTFGPTFRAENSNTARHAAEFWMIEPEMAFCDLNGDMEVAEAMIKHIIRRVMERCPDDLAFFNSFVDKGLIERLRHVAESDFGRVTYTEAVKLLKESGQKFDYPVEWGIDLQTEHERYLTEVVFKSPVFVTDYPQEIKAFYMRLNDDGKTVAAADCLVPGIGEIIGGSQREDNYDTL
;
A
#
# COMPACT_ATOMS: atom_id res chain seq x y z
N SER A 1 -13.45 -0.57 -8.68
CA SER A 1 -12.45 0.05 -9.53
C SER A 1 -11.10 -0.61 -9.29
N ASP A 2 -10.31 -0.68 -10.33
CA ASP A 2 -8.94 -1.11 -10.30
C ASP A 2 -8.08 0.08 -9.87
N CYS A 3 -7.52 0.03 -8.68
CA CYS A 3 -6.63 1.06 -8.15
C CYS A 3 -5.41 0.40 -7.48
N GLU A 4 -4.33 1.14 -7.32
CA GLU A 4 -3.05 0.66 -6.78
C GLU A 4 -2.40 -0.51 -7.57
N GLY A 5 -2.77 -0.70 -8.84
CA GLY A 5 -2.31 -1.85 -9.63
C GLY A 5 -2.95 -3.18 -9.23
N ALA A 6 -3.88 -3.20 -8.29
CA ALA A 6 -4.61 -4.40 -7.86
C ALA A 6 -5.66 -4.81 -8.91
N GLY A 7 -5.25 -5.48 -9.98
CA GLY A 7 -6.09 -5.80 -11.15
C GLY A 7 -7.08 -6.95 -10.97
N GLU A 8 -6.90 -7.80 -9.97
CA GLU A 8 -7.76 -8.97 -9.78
C GLU A 8 -8.85 -8.72 -8.74
N MET A 9 -10.10 -8.61 -9.21
CA MET A 9 -11.26 -8.35 -8.38
C MET A 9 -12.19 -9.57 -8.30
N PHE A 10 -12.70 -9.87 -7.11
CA PHE A 10 -13.79 -10.81 -6.94
C PHE A 10 -15.07 -10.27 -7.58
N GLN A 11 -15.61 -10.99 -8.55
CA GLN A 11 -16.89 -10.64 -9.16
C GLN A 11 -18.04 -11.04 -8.24
N VAL A 12 -19.04 -10.16 -8.10
CA VAL A 12 -20.29 -10.41 -7.40
C VAL A 12 -21.42 -10.51 -8.41
N THR A 13 -22.18 -11.60 -8.37
CA THR A 13 -23.31 -11.82 -9.28
C THR A 13 -24.38 -12.68 -8.60
N THR A 14 -25.63 -12.44 -8.96
CA THR A 14 -26.79 -13.28 -8.62
C THR A 14 -27.24 -14.14 -9.80
N LEU A 15 -26.55 -14.06 -10.94
CA LEU A 15 -26.83 -14.89 -12.10
C LEU A 15 -26.46 -16.35 -11.84
N ASP A 16 -27.19 -17.25 -12.43
CA ASP A 16 -26.84 -18.67 -12.47
C ASP A 16 -25.56 -18.84 -13.31
N LEU A 17 -24.46 -19.26 -12.66
CA LEU A 17 -23.18 -19.44 -13.33
C LEU A 17 -23.15 -20.65 -14.29
N GLU A 18 -24.04 -21.64 -14.09
CA GLU A 18 -24.13 -22.80 -14.98
C GLU A 18 -24.89 -22.46 -16.27
N ASN A 19 -25.87 -21.56 -16.17
CA ASN A 19 -26.72 -21.17 -17.31
C ASN A 19 -27.04 -19.65 -17.28
N PRO A 20 -26.04 -18.78 -17.45
CA PRO A 20 -26.23 -17.35 -17.37
C PRO A 20 -27.06 -16.85 -18.58
N PRO A 21 -27.94 -15.86 -18.37
CA PRO A 21 -28.66 -15.21 -19.49
C PRO A 21 -27.64 -14.57 -20.43
N ARG A 22 -27.93 -14.60 -21.73
CA ARG A 22 -27.07 -14.08 -22.77
C ARG A 22 -27.76 -13.05 -23.64
N THR A 23 -26.98 -12.10 -24.12
CA THR A 23 -27.35 -11.12 -25.13
C THR A 23 -27.39 -11.77 -26.52
N GLU A 24 -27.92 -11.07 -27.52
CA GLU A 24 -28.01 -11.57 -28.91
C GLU A 24 -26.62 -11.90 -29.51
N ASP A 25 -25.57 -11.23 -29.07
CA ASP A 25 -24.17 -11.46 -29.46
C ASP A 25 -23.48 -12.55 -28.62
N GLY A 26 -24.21 -13.21 -27.72
CA GLY A 26 -23.76 -14.37 -26.95
C GLY A 26 -22.99 -14.02 -25.67
N GLN A 27 -22.81 -12.74 -25.31
CA GLN A 27 -22.20 -12.34 -24.07
C GLN A 27 -23.14 -12.53 -22.86
N ILE A 28 -22.60 -12.52 -21.63
CA ILE A 28 -23.45 -12.58 -20.43
C ILE A 28 -24.26 -11.29 -20.32
N ASP A 29 -25.59 -11.44 -20.19
CA ASP A 29 -26.49 -10.30 -20.01
C ASP A 29 -26.58 -9.86 -18.55
N TYR A 30 -25.66 -9.02 -18.14
CA TYR A 30 -25.62 -8.42 -16.79
C TYR A 30 -26.82 -7.50 -16.49
N SER A 31 -27.63 -7.10 -17.47
CA SER A 31 -28.86 -6.34 -17.20
C SER A 31 -29.87 -7.14 -16.38
N LYS A 32 -29.74 -8.47 -16.35
CA LYS A 32 -30.53 -9.39 -15.54
C LYS A 32 -29.99 -9.68 -14.17
N ASP A 33 -28.79 -9.19 -13.87
CA ASP A 33 -28.18 -9.30 -12.55
C ASP A 33 -28.81 -8.29 -11.56
N PHE A 34 -28.62 -8.53 -10.25
CA PHE A 34 -29.12 -7.65 -9.19
C PHE A 34 -28.70 -6.18 -9.38
N PHE A 35 -27.45 -5.94 -9.74
CA PHE A 35 -26.92 -4.60 -9.96
C PHE A 35 -27.15 -4.05 -11.38
N GLY A 36 -27.71 -4.84 -12.28
CA GLY A 36 -27.92 -4.47 -13.68
C GLY A 36 -26.67 -4.25 -14.51
N LYS A 37 -25.50 -4.57 -13.97
CA LYS A 37 -24.17 -4.45 -14.60
C LYS A 37 -23.17 -5.38 -13.93
N LYS A 38 -22.05 -5.65 -14.61
CA LYS A 38 -20.92 -6.37 -14.01
C LYS A 38 -20.41 -5.60 -12.78
N THR A 39 -20.37 -6.27 -11.65
CA THR A 39 -20.03 -5.69 -10.35
C THR A 39 -18.96 -6.54 -9.65
N SER A 40 -18.10 -5.90 -8.91
CA SER A 40 -17.02 -6.55 -8.15
C SER A 40 -16.96 -6.00 -6.74
N LEU A 41 -16.35 -6.77 -5.83
CA LEU A 41 -15.94 -6.27 -4.54
C LEU A 41 -14.82 -5.24 -4.73
N THR A 42 -14.76 -4.25 -3.84
CA THR A 42 -13.75 -3.19 -3.94
C THR A 42 -12.36 -3.69 -3.54
N VAL A 43 -11.34 -3.23 -4.22
CA VAL A 43 -9.93 -3.47 -3.89
C VAL A 43 -9.32 -2.34 -3.05
N SER A 44 -9.99 -1.16 -3.01
CA SER A 44 -9.61 0.03 -2.24
C SER A 44 -10.74 1.05 -2.25
N GLY A 45 -10.81 1.87 -1.21
CA GLY A 45 -11.70 3.03 -1.14
C GLY A 45 -11.15 4.29 -1.82
N GLN A 46 -9.88 4.26 -2.26
CA GLN A 46 -9.10 5.41 -2.73
C GLN A 46 -9.86 6.30 -3.72
N LEU A 47 -10.24 5.77 -4.89
CA LEU A 47 -10.81 6.60 -5.97
C LEU A 47 -12.15 7.25 -5.61
N ASN A 48 -12.93 6.62 -4.74
CA ASN A 48 -14.15 7.24 -4.22
C ASN A 48 -13.81 8.32 -3.18
N ALA A 49 -12.85 8.06 -2.28
CA ALA A 49 -12.41 9.00 -1.26
C ALA A 49 -11.80 10.28 -1.88
N GLU A 50 -11.04 10.17 -2.97
CA GLU A 50 -10.49 11.31 -3.69
C GLU A 50 -11.57 12.31 -4.13
N ASN A 51 -12.74 11.83 -4.60
CA ASN A 51 -13.87 12.71 -4.92
C ASN A 51 -14.40 13.45 -3.70
N PHE A 52 -14.43 12.79 -2.54
CA PHE A 52 -14.87 13.41 -1.29
C PHE A 52 -13.81 14.36 -0.72
N ALA A 53 -12.53 14.06 -0.88
CA ALA A 53 -11.44 14.95 -0.50
C ALA A 53 -11.54 16.30 -1.21
N MET A 54 -11.95 16.33 -2.48
CA MET A 54 -12.16 17.58 -3.22
C MET A 54 -13.27 18.46 -2.64
N ALA A 55 -14.18 17.89 -1.85
CA ALA A 55 -15.26 18.63 -1.22
C ALA A 55 -15.01 18.92 0.28
N PHE A 56 -14.36 18.00 0.99
CA PHE A 56 -14.22 18.04 2.44
C PHE A 56 -12.78 18.31 2.92
N GLY A 57 -11.79 18.31 2.01
CA GLY A 57 -10.37 18.43 2.34
C GLY A 57 -9.78 17.07 2.72
N ASP A 58 -9.47 16.88 3.99
CA ASP A 58 -8.89 15.62 4.46
C ASP A 58 -9.98 14.62 4.81
N VAL A 59 -9.93 13.45 4.20
CA VAL A 59 -10.86 12.35 4.44
C VAL A 59 -10.10 11.04 4.62
N TYR A 60 -10.76 10.01 5.11
CA TYR A 60 -10.22 8.65 5.08
C TYR A 60 -11.33 7.63 4.89
N THR A 61 -11.02 6.50 4.32
CA THR A 61 -11.84 5.29 4.39
C THR A 61 -11.27 4.35 5.44
N PHE A 62 -12.15 3.61 6.10
CA PHE A 62 -11.80 2.50 6.98
C PHE A 62 -12.81 1.39 6.78
N GLY A 63 -12.43 0.36 6.07
CA GLY A 63 -13.36 -0.70 5.71
C GLY A 63 -12.69 -1.91 5.08
N PRO A 64 -13.47 -2.97 4.84
CA PRO A 64 -12.98 -4.17 4.19
C PRO A 64 -12.68 -3.94 2.72
N THR A 65 -11.57 -4.49 2.28
CA THR A 65 -11.15 -4.56 0.88
C THR A 65 -10.88 -6.00 0.48
N PHE A 66 -11.02 -6.27 -0.80
CA PHE A 66 -10.97 -7.63 -1.33
C PHE A 66 -10.08 -7.68 -2.57
N ARG A 67 -9.03 -8.51 -2.51
CA ARG A 67 -8.10 -8.70 -3.64
C ARG A 67 -8.00 -10.18 -3.97
N ALA A 68 -8.25 -10.52 -5.23
CA ALA A 68 -8.22 -11.90 -5.73
C ALA A 68 -6.81 -12.33 -6.19
N GLU A 69 -5.79 -11.76 -5.60
CA GLU A 69 -4.40 -12.05 -5.93
C GLU A 69 -4.04 -13.49 -5.58
N ASN A 70 -3.49 -14.21 -6.54
CA ASN A 70 -3.00 -15.57 -6.29
C ASN A 70 -1.61 -15.55 -5.64
N SER A 71 -1.55 -15.08 -4.40
CA SER A 71 -0.32 -14.95 -3.63
C SER A 71 -0.38 -15.83 -2.37
N ASN A 72 0.58 -16.75 -2.24
CA ASN A 72 0.71 -17.65 -1.10
C ASN A 72 1.76 -17.14 -0.11
N THR A 73 1.65 -15.91 0.33
CA THR A 73 2.54 -15.35 1.35
C THR A 73 1.80 -15.17 2.68
N ALA A 74 2.55 -15.11 3.77
CA ALA A 74 1.99 -14.88 5.11
C ALA A 74 1.35 -13.49 5.30
N ARG A 75 1.53 -12.57 4.34
CA ARG A 75 1.09 -11.17 4.41
C ARG A 75 -0.09 -10.84 3.49
N HIS A 76 -0.51 -11.76 2.61
CA HIS A 76 -1.59 -11.53 1.67
C HIS A 76 -2.84 -12.29 2.10
N ALA A 77 -3.88 -11.57 2.45
CA ALA A 77 -5.23 -12.09 2.70
C ALA A 77 -6.17 -11.61 1.59
N ALA A 78 -7.14 -12.44 1.23
CA ALA A 78 -8.13 -12.07 0.21
C ALA A 78 -9.13 -11.03 0.70
N GLU A 79 -9.30 -10.89 2.02
CA GLU A 79 -10.09 -9.87 2.70
C GLU A 79 -9.26 -9.28 3.83
N PHE A 80 -9.18 -7.96 3.89
CA PHE A 80 -8.51 -7.24 4.96
C PHE A 80 -9.07 -5.82 5.09
N TRP A 81 -8.76 -5.15 6.19
CA TRP A 81 -9.20 -3.77 6.42
C TRP A 81 -8.04 -2.82 6.19
N MET A 82 -8.31 -1.73 5.47
CA MET A 82 -7.35 -0.65 5.28
C MET A 82 -7.84 0.65 5.91
N ILE A 83 -6.88 1.44 6.38
CA ILE A 83 -7.06 2.86 6.69
C ILE A 83 -6.44 3.62 5.52
N GLU A 84 -7.24 4.34 4.76
CA GLU A 84 -6.84 4.96 3.50
C GLU A 84 -7.13 6.46 3.55
N PRO A 85 -6.21 7.30 4.07
CA PRO A 85 -6.35 8.75 4.05
C PRO A 85 -6.18 9.30 2.62
N GLU A 86 -7.02 10.28 2.27
CA GLU A 86 -6.89 11.07 1.05
C GLU A 86 -6.96 12.54 1.42
N MET A 87 -5.92 13.30 1.10
CA MET A 87 -5.73 14.67 1.55
C MET A 87 -5.64 15.62 0.35
N ALA A 88 -6.61 16.54 0.26
CA ALA A 88 -6.57 17.56 -0.79
C ALA A 88 -5.44 18.56 -0.53
N PHE A 89 -4.77 19.00 -1.61
CA PHE A 89 -3.69 19.99 -1.58
C PHE A 89 -2.46 19.57 -0.75
N CYS A 90 -2.25 18.27 -0.55
CA CYS A 90 -1.12 17.70 0.16
C CYS A 90 -0.06 17.22 -0.84
N ASP A 91 1.18 17.54 -0.58
CA ASP A 91 2.31 17.00 -1.34
C ASP A 91 2.83 15.69 -0.73
N LEU A 92 3.79 15.04 -1.39
CA LEU A 92 4.38 13.79 -0.93
C LEU A 92 5.02 13.91 0.46
N ASN A 93 5.60 15.06 0.80
CA ASN A 93 6.20 15.25 2.13
C ASN A 93 5.13 15.29 3.22
N GLY A 94 4.03 16.01 2.98
CA GLY A 94 2.89 16.05 3.89
C GLY A 94 2.26 14.67 4.08
N ASP A 95 2.13 13.88 3.01
CA ASP A 95 1.64 12.50 3.08
C ASP A 95 2.53 11.63 3.99
N MET A 96 3.85 11.65 3.79
CA MET A 96 4.79 10.93 4.65
C MET A 96 4.74 11.37 6.12
N GLU A 97 4.58 12.66 6.39
CA GLU A 97 4.44 13.18 7.76
C GLU A 97 3.18 12.67 8.45
N VAL A 98 2.06 12.64 7.75
CA VAL A 98 0.80 12.07 8.26
C VAL A 98 0.93 10.57 8.48
N ALA A 99 1.52 9.84 7.54
CA ALA A 99 1.75 8.40 7.65
C ALA A 99 2.61 8.05 8.86
N GLU A 100 3.73 8.74 9.06
CA GLU A 100 4.61 8.55 10.23
C GLU A 100 3.88 8.87 11.54
N ALA A 101 3.17 10.00 11.60
CA ALA A 101 2.41 10.40 12.78
C ALA A 101 1.30 9.40 13.11
N MET A 102 0.60 8.89 12.10
CA MET A 102 -0.46 7.88 12.24
C MET A 102 0.08 6.57 12.83
N ILE A 103 1.16 6.03 12.27
CA ILE A 103 1.78 4.79 12.77
C ILE A 103 2.20 4.96 14.24
N LYS A 104 2.94 6.02 14.54
CA LYS A 104 3.39 6.31 15.90
C LYS A 104 2.23 6.49 16.87
N HIS A 105 1.17 7.16 16.46
CA HIS A 105 -0.03 7.35 17.27
C HIS A 105 -0.72 6.02 17.57
N ILE A 106 -0.93 5.18 16.55
CA ILE A 106 -1.59 3.88 16.71
C ILE A 106 -0.79 2.98 17.66
N ILE A 107 0.52 2.88 17.46
CA ILE A 107 1.39 2.07 18.32
C ILE A 107 1.32 2.54 19.77
N ARG A 108 1.49 3.84 20.02
CA ARG A 108 1.41 4.40 21.38
C ARG A 108 0.05 4.12 22.01
N ARG A 109 -1.01 4.25 21.22
CA ARG A 109 -2.38 4.02 21.71
C ARG A 109 -2.63 2.56 22.06
N VAL A 110 -2.14 1.62 21.25
CA VAL A 110 -2.23 0.18 21.53
C VAL A 110 -1.40 -0.17 22.77
N MET A 111 -0.19 0.37 22.90
CA MET A 111 0.64 0.13 24.09
C MET A 111 -0.01 0.66 25.37
N GLU A 112 -0.73 1.76 25.31
CA GLU A 112 -1.47 2.35 26.45
C GLU A 112 -2.74 1.56 26.80
N ARG A 113 -3.50 1.12 25.76
CA ARG A 113 -4.84 0.58 25.92
C ARG A 113 -4.91 -0.95 26.05
N CYS A 114 -3.91 -1.66 25.52
CA CYS A 114 -3.91 -3.13 25.44
C CYS A 114 -2.62 -3.72 26.02
N PRO A 115 -2.18 -3.32 27.25
CA PRO A 115 -0.92 -3.81 27.81
C PRO A 115 -0.92 -5.32 28.08
N ASP A 116 -2.05 -5.88 28.51
CA ASP A 116 -2.17 -7.31 28.83
C ASP A 116 -2.10 -8.17 27.56
N ASP A 117 -2.78 -7.74 26.47
CA ASP A 117 -2.71 -8.42 25.18
C ASP A 117 -1.29 -8.38 24.61
N LEU A 118 -0.63 -7.21 24.68
CA LEU A 118 0.76 -7.08 24.25
C LEU A 118 1.72 -7.94 25.05
N ALA A 119 1.52 -8.05 26.38
CA ALA A 119 2.33 -8.92 27.23
C ALA A 119 2.14 -10.39 26.83
N PHE A 120 0.91 -10.80 26.53
CA PHE A 120 0.61 -12.13 26.03
C PHE A 120 1.30 -12.42 24.70
N PHE A 121 1.10 -11.53 23.70
CA PHE A 121 1.73 -11.69 22.38
C PHE A 121 3.27 -11.70 22.47
N ASN A 122 3.84 -10.79 23.26
CA ASN A 122 5.29 -10.72 23.46
C ASN A 122 5.87 -11.98 24.12
N SER A 123 5.09 -12.65 24.98
CA SER A 123 5.56 -13.83 25.71
C SER A 123 5.40 -15.11 24.89
N PHE A 124 4.31 -15.25 24.17
CA PHE A 124 3.90 -16.53 23.59
C PHE A 124 3.94 -16.58 22.06
N VAL A 125 3.91 -15.43 21.38
CA VAL A 125 3.82 -15.38 19.91
C VAL A 125 5.08 -14.80 19.29
N ASP A 126 5.52 -13.62 19.74
CA ASP A 126 6.63 -12.88 19.14
C ASP A 126 7.49 -12.21 20.22
N LYS A 127 8.53 -12.89 20.65
CA LYS A 127 9.49 -12.36 21.62
C LYS A 127 10.20 -11.14 21.07
N GLY A 128 10.11 -10.01 21.78
CA GLY A 128 10.66 -8.71 21.34
C GLY A 128 9.65 -7.80 20.66
N LEU A 129 8.38 -8.18 20.55
CA LEU A 129 7.32 -7.38 19.97
C LEU A 129 7.24 -5.98 20.60
N ILE A 130 7.19 -5.89 21.93
CA ILE A 130 7.04 -4.61 22.65
C ILE A 130 8.25 -3.70 22.39
N GLU A 131 9.46 -4.26 22.38
CA GLU A 131 10.68 -3.50 22.11
C GLU A 131 10.68 -2.96 20.68
N ARG A 132 10.30 -3.78 19.70
CA ARG A 132 10.20 -3.37 18.30
C ARG A 132 9.13 -2.29 18.11
N LEU A 133 7.95 -2.44 18.70
CA LEU A 133 6.90 -1.42 18.63
C LEU A 133 7.36 -0.09 19.25
N ARG A 134 8.03 -0.15 20.41
CA ARG A 134 8.60 1.06 21.04
C ARG A 134 9.65 1.70 20.14
N HIS A 135 10.55 0.91 19.57
CA HIS A 135 11.56 1.41 18.64
C HIS A 135 10.93 2.14 17.46
N VAL A 136 9.90 1.57 16.82
CA VAL A 136 9.17 2.23 15.71
C VAL A 136 8.51 3.53 16.18
N ALA A 137 7.85 3.53 17.36
CA ALA A 137 7.14 4.70 17.88
C ALA A 137 8.07 5.87 18.31
N GLU A 138 9.33 5.57 18.61
CA GLU A 138 10.31 6.56 19.11
C GLU A 138 11.33 6.98 18.04
N SER A 139 11.54 6.18 16.99
CA SER A 139 12.48 6.49 15.91
C SER A 139 11.95 7.58 14.99
N ASP A 140 12.84 8.39 14.44
CA ASP A 140 12.56 9.17 13.24
C ASP A 140 12.62 8.24 12.02
N PHE A 141 11.64 8.35 11.13
CA PHE A 141 11.62 7.53 9.94
C PHE A 141 12.63 8.05 8.92
N GLY A 142 13.47 7.16 8.41
CA GLY A 142 14.41 7.48 7.34
C GLY A 142 13.67 7.84 6.05
N ARG A 143 14.37 8.55 5.15
CA ARG A 143 13.88 8.86 3.80
C ARG A 143 14.99 8.58 2.81
N VAL A 144 14.68 7.88 1.74
CA VAL A 144 15.63 7.52 0.69
C VAL A 144 14.90 7.41 -0.64
N THR A 145 15.50 7.90 -1.72
CA THR A 145 14.92 7.68 -3.04
C THR A 145 15.10 6.23 -3.49
N TYR A 146 14.22 5.72 -4.32
CA TYR A 146 14.34 4.37 -4.91
C TYR A 146 15.69 4.19 -5.62
N THR A 147 16.14 5.19 -6.36
CA THR A 147 17.44 5.16 -7.04
C THR A 147 18.60 4.99 -6.05
N GLU A 148 18.56 5.71 -4.94
CA GLU A 148 19.58 5.61 -3.90
C GLU A 148 19.47 4.29 -3.13
N ALA A 149 18.26 3.81 -2.84
CA ALA A 149 18.02 2.51 -2.23
C ALA A 149 18.61 1.37 -3.08
N VAL A 150 18.34 1.35 -4.39
CA VAL A 150 18.94 0.38 -5.32
C VAL A 150 20.47 0.45 -5.30
N LYS A 151 21.04 1.64 -5.26
CA LYS A 151 22.50 1.84 -5.15
C LYS A 151 23.04 1.23 -3.85
N LEU A 152 22.42 1.55 -2.70
CA LEU A 152 22.82 1.02 -1.39
C LEU A 152 22.78 -0.51 -1.35
N LEU A 153 21.72 -1.10 -1.94
CA LEU A 153 21.58 -2.55 -2.05
C LEU A 153 22.68 -3.17 -2.90
N LYS A 154 22.99 -2.60 -4.07
CA LYS A 154 24.06 -3.08 -4.97
C LYS A 154 25.46 -2.98 -4.33
N GLU A 155 25.72 -1.89 -3.62
CA GLU A 155 27.01 -1.63 -2.97
C GLU A 155 27.18 -2.39 -1.65
N SER A 156 26.12 -3.03 -1.14
CA SER A 156 26.13 -3.74 0.15
C SER A 156 27.05 -4.95 0.21
N GLY A 157 27.34 -5.55 -0.92
CA GLY A 157 28.04 -6.85 -1.00
C GLY A 157 27.21 -8.04 -0.50
N GLN A 158 25.94 -7.80 -0.09
CA GLN A 158 25.01 -8.84 0.30
C GLN A 158 24.54 -9.62 -0.92
N LYS A 159 24.47 -10.93 -0.80
CA LYS A 159 23.87 -11.78 -1.83
C LYS A 159 22.37 -11.86 -1.55
N PHE A 160 21.57 -11.39 -2.49
CA PHE A 160 20.12 -11.49 -2.49
C PHE A 160 19.66 -12.65 -3.40
N ASP A 161 18.50 -13.22 -3.10
CA ASP A 161 17.89 -14.28 -3.93
C ASP A 161 17.28 -13.67 -5.21
N TYR A 162 16.79 -12.43 -5.13
CA TYR A 162 16.23 -11.67 -6.24
C TYR A 162 17.23 -10.63 -6.75
N PRO A 163 17.23 -10.31 -8.06
CA PRO A 163 18.11 -9.30 -8.61
C PRO A 163 17.81 -7.91 -8.06
N VAL A 164 18.87 -7.11 -7.85
CA VAL A 164 18.75 -5.70 -7.49
C VAL A 164 19.05 -4.88 -8.73
N GLU A 165 18.01 -4.45 -9.43
CA GLU A 165 18.14 -3.62 -10.64
C GLU A 165 17.19 -2.42 -10.57
N TRP A 166 17.56 -1.34 -11.26
CA TRP A 166 16.69 -0.17 -11.35
C TRP A 166 15.53 -0.49 -12.31
N GLY A 167 14.30 -0.15 -11.91
CA GLY A 167 13.09 -0.38 -12.72
C GLY A 167 12.33 -1.65 -12.37
N ILE A 168 12.74 -2.40 -11.33
CA ILE A 168 12.01 -3.56 -10.82
C ILE A 168 11.52 -3.32 -9.38
N ASP A 169 10.47 -4.02 -8.98
CA ASP A 169 9.95 -3.93 -7.61
C ASP A 169 10.98 -4.45 -6.59
N LEU A 170 11.12 -3.71 -5.49
CA LEU A 170 11.88 -4.19 -4.34
C LEU A 170 11.16 -5.40 -3.73
N GLN A 171 11.95 -6.43 -3.42
CA GLN A 171 11.42 -7.62 -2.78
C GLN A 171 11.59 -7.52 -1.26
N THR A 172 10.83 -8.31 -0.51
CA THR A 172 10.86 -8.32 0.96
C THR A 172 12.28 -8.38 1.56
N GLU A 173 13.20 -9.11 0.94
CA GLU A 173 14.60 -9.19 1.41
C GLU A 173 15.34 -7.86 1.25
N HIS A 174 15.03 -7.10 0.16
CA HIS A 174 15.60 -5.77 -0.08
C HIS A 174 15.06 -4.76 0.95
N GLU A 175 13.75 -4.77 1.19
CA GLU A 175 13.08 -3.91 2.16
C GLU A 175 13.60 -4.15 3.58
N ARG A 176 13.75 -5.41 3.96
CA ARG A 176 14.31 -5.78 5.26
C ARG A 176 15.77 -5.37 5.40
N TYR A 177 16.58 -5.52 4.36
CA TYR A 177 17.95 -5.06 4.40
C TYR A 177 18.04 -3.55 4.62
N LEU A 178 17.22 -2.76 3.92
CA LEU A 178 17.15 -1.30 4.12
C LEU A 178 16.75 -0.97 5.56
N THR A 179 15.68 -1.55 6.07
CA THR A 179 15.14 -1.21 7.39
C THR A 179 15.94 -1.77 8.56
N GLU A 180 16.50 -2.98 8.44
CA GLU A 180 17.15 -3.68 9.55
C GLU A 180 18.68 -3.46 9.59
N VAL A 181 19.32 -3.23 8.44
CA VAL A 181 20.77 -3.14 8.34
C VAL A 181 21.22 -1.71 8.06
N VAL A 182 20.65 -1.05 7.04
CA VAL A 182 21.08 0.26 6.60
C VAL A 182 20.58 1.35 7.55
N PHE A 183 19.25 1.49 7.66
CA PHE A 183 18.64 2.57 8.45
C PHE A 183 18.43 2.19 9.92
N LYS A 184 18.24 0.91 10.22
CA LYS A 184 17.90 0.39 11.56
C LYS A 184 16.68 1.06 12.17
N SER A 185 15.75 1.48 11.32
CA SER A 185 14.52 2.20 11.66
C SER A 185 13.52 2.04 10.50
N PRO A 186 12.25 2.42 10.67
CA PRO A 186 11.35 2.58 9.53
C PRO A 186 11.92 3.56 8.51
N VAL A 187 11.62 3.34 7.23
CA VAL A 187 12.13 4.18 6.14
C VAL A 187 11.05 4.36 5.07
N PHE A 188 10.93 5.58 4.56
CA PHE A 188 10.20 5.85 3.34
C PHE A 188 11.15 5.72 2.14
N VAL A 189 10.77 4.88 1.19
CA VAL A 189 11.39 4.83 -0.13
C VAL A 189 10.53 5.64 -1.07
N THR A 190 11.12 6.63 -1.76
CA THR A 190 10.39 7.58 -2.59
C THR A 190 10.86 7.57 -4.03
N ASP A 191 10.13 8.26 -4.90
CA ASP A 191 10.54 8.53 -6.29
C ASP A 191 10.83 7.26 -7.08
N TYR A 192 9.82 6.41 -7.14
CA TYR A 192 9.87 5.14 -7.88
C TYR A 192 9.85 5.35 -9.40
N PRO A 193 10.41 4.41 -10.17
CA PRO A 193 10.27 4.43 -11.63
C PRO A 193 8.81 4.46 -12.07
N GLN A 194 8.48 5.30 -13.05
CA GLN A 194 7.13 5.46 -13.56
C GLN A 194 6.53 4.13 -14.06
N GLU A 195 7.35 3.29 -14.67
CA GLU A 195 6.92 2.06 -15.32
C GLU A 195 6.37 0.99 -14.37
N ILE A 196 6.71 1.09 -13.07
CA ILE A 196 6.29 0.12 -12.05
C ILE A 196 5.25 0.67 -11.07
N LYS A 197 4.74 1.88 -11.31
CA LYS A 197 3.73 2.52 -10.46
C LYS A 197 2.49 2.92 -11.27
N ALA A 198 1.40 3.25 -10.57
CA ALA A 198 0.13 3.59 -11.20
C ALA A 198 0.19 4.93 -11.96
N PHE A 199 -0.57 5.02 -13.05
CA PHE A 199 -0.55 6.16 -13.98
C PHE A 199 -0.95 7.51 -13.37
N TYR A 200 -1.73 7.50 -12.29
CA TYR A 200 -2.25 8.71 -11.65
C TYR A 200 -1.25 9.38 -10.69
N MET A 201 -0.09 8.79 -10.48
CA MET A 201 0.94 9.36 -9.63
C MET A 201 1.67 10.49 -10.35
N ARG A 202 1.94 11.58 -9.63
CA ARG A 202 2.58 12.76 -10.21
C ARG A 202 3.96 12.42 -10.77
N LEU A 203 4.17 12.76 -12.04
CA LEU A 203 5.48 12.62 -12.68
C LEU A 203 6.45 13.68 -12.11
N ASN A 204 7.63 13.25 -11.69
CA ASN A 204 8.68 14.14 -11.23
C ASN A 204 9.36 14.89 -12.41
N ASP A 205 10.05 15.96 -12.10
CA ASP A 205 10.72 16.83 -13.11
C ASP A 205 11.79 16.10 -13.94
N ASP A 206 12.27 14.94 -13.47
CA ASP A 206 13.23 14.10 -14.19
C ASP A 206 12.60 13.33 -15.37
N GLY A 207 11.28 13.31 -15.46
CA GLY A 207 10.52 12.62 -16.49
C GLY A 207 10.66 11.09 -16.48
N LYS A 208 11.08 10.49 -15.36
CA LYS A 208 11.35 9.05 -15.21
C LYS A 208 10.78 8.46 -13.93
N THR A 209 10.69 9.27 -12.91
CA THR A 209 10.18 8.83 -11.59
C THR A 209 8.87 9.52 -11.26
N VAL A 210 8.13 8.93 -10.33
CA VAL A 210 6.87 9.47 -9.83
C VAL A 210 6.96 9.73 -8.33
N ALA A 211 6.19 10.70 -7.86
CA ALA A 211 6.10 11.08 -6.46
C ALA A 211 5.29 10.04 -5.66
N ALA A 212 5.84 8.83 -5.58
CA ALA A 212 5.34 7.72 -4.76
C ALA A 212 6.20 7.57 -3.51
N ALA A 213 5.63 7.03 -2.44
CA ALA A 213 6.33 6.67 -1.22
C ALA A 213 5.79 5.37 -0.65
N ASP A 214 6.67 4.41 -0.39
CA ASP A 214 6.35 3.19 0.35
C ASP A 214 7.00 3.27 1.74
N CYS A 215 6.20 3.08 2.79
CA CYS A 215 6.69 3.04 4.16
C CYS A 215 7.07 1.62 4.56
N LEU A 216 8.35 1.40 4.77
CA LEU A 216 8.91 0.11 5.16
C LEU A 216 9.20 0.08 6.65
N VAL A 217 8.87 -1.02 7.32
CA VAL A 217 9.17 -1.20 8.75
C VAL A 217 10.00 -2.46 9.01
N PRO A 218 10.88 -2.46 10.02
CA PRO A 218 11.69 -3.61 10.36
C PRO A 218 10.85 -4.85 10.69
N GLY A 219 11.25 -6.01 10.17
CA GLY A 219 10.61 -7.30 10.42
C GLY A 219 9.38 -7.60 9.57
N ILE A 220 8.80 -6.59 8.90
CA ILE A 220 7.59 -6.75 8.09
C ILE A 220 7.85 -6.37 6.62
N GLY A 221 8.48 -5.23 6.34
CA GLY A 221 8.59 -4.61 5.02
C GLY A 221 7.55 -3.52 4.83
N GLU A 222 7.01 -3.36 3.62
CA GLU A 222 6.01 -2.36 3.30
C GLU A 222 4.72 -2.52 4.13
N ILE A 223 4.26 -1.42 4.73
CA ILE A 223 2.99 -1.32 5.45
C ILE A 223 2.08 -0.19 4.94
N ILE A 224 2.61 0.79 4.23
CA ILE A 224 1.85 1.85 3.58
C ILE A 224 2.47 2.10 2.20
N GLY A 225 1.63 2.16 1.19
CA GLY A 225 1.94 2.73 -0.11
C GLY A 225 1.14 4.01 -0.31
N GLY A 226 1.78 5.09 -0.74
CA GLY A 226 1.15 6.38 -0.98
C GLY A 226 1.75 7.11 -2.17
N SER A 227 1.11 8.19 -2.59
CA SER A 227 1.65 9.05 -3.64
C SER A 227 0.99 10.41 -3.67
N GLN A 228 1.71 11.40 -4.15
CA GLN A 228 1.10 12.61 -4.65
C GLN A 228 0.45 12.32 -5.99
N ARG A 229 -0.80 12.77 -6.18
CA ARG A 229 -1.53 12.56 -7.43
C ARG A 229 -1.10 13.59 -8.48
N GLU A 230 -1.17 13.19 -9.76
CA GLU A 230 -1.01 14.11 -10.88
C GLU A 230 -2.18 15.11 -10.91
N ASP A 231 -1.87 16.39 -10.92
CA ASP A 231 -2.84 17.48 -10.92
C ASP A 231 -2.92 18.22 -12.27
N ASN A 232 -2.09 17.85 -13.22
CA ASN A 232 -2.13 18.36 -14.58
C ASN A 232 -3.00 17.45 -15.46
N TYR A 233 -4.14 17.97 -15.88
CA TYR A 233 -5.11 17.24 -16.70
C TYR A 233 -4.52 16.76 -18.05
N ASP A 234 -3.65 17.57 -18.67
CA ASP A 234 -3.07 17.22 -19.98
C ASP A 234 -1.97 16.14 -19.86
N THR A 235 -1.38 15.99 -18.65
CA THR A 235 -0.41 14.93 -18.35
C THR A 235 -1.10 13.62 -18.03
N LEU A 236 -2.23 13.70 -17.31
CA LEU A 236 -3.02 12.54 -16.89
C LEU A 236 -3.76 11.89 -18.07
#